data_072dcabec6d751f9a8717ca026bb608d
#
_entry.id   072dcabec6d751f9a8717ca026bb608d
#
_cell.length_a   1.000
_cell.length_b   1.000
_cell.length_c   1.000
_cell.angle_alpha   90.00
_cell.angle_beta   90.00
_cell.angle_gamma   90.00
#
_symmetry.space_group_name_H-M   'P 1'
#
loop_
_entity.id
_entity.type
_entity.pdbx_description
1 polymer ?
#
loop_
_entity_poly.entity_id
_entity_poly.type
_entity_poly.pdbx_seq_one_letter_code
_entity_poly.pdbx_strand_id
1 'polypeptide(L)'
;AKQTVFDVRNADYSADLPVLRQIRECVFVHEQRVPLALEWDAIDPDCWHVLAFDVDGRGIGTGRLTRQRTIGRMAVLPEWRGKGVGHALLIQLIGLAKAQQWPEVSLHAQISALDFYRKHGFEAYGPNYREAGIEHRSMRPGLTTRATD
;
A
#
# COMPACT_ATOMS: atom_id res chain seq x y z
N ALA A 1 -13.07 21.10 -0.76
CA ALA A 1 -12.67 20.88 -2.16
C ALA A 1 -11.16 20.76 -2.29
N LYS A 2 -10.39 21.66 -1.67
CA LYS A 2 -8.94 21.61 -1.72
C LYS A 2 -8.39 20.32 -1.12
N GLN A 3 -9.04 19.77 -0.11
CA GLN A 3 -8.58 18.56 0.59
C GLN A 3 -8.79 17.29 -0.22
N THR A 4 -9.44 17.37 -1.40
CA THR A 4 -9.61 16.21 -2.26
C THR A 4 -8.63 16.20 -3.43
N VAL A 5 -7.81 17.23 -3.56
CA VAL A 5 -6.82 17.33 -4.64
C VAL A 5 -5.48 16.79 -4.15
N PHE A 6 -4.98 15.80 -4.85
CA PHE A 6 -3.69 15.19 -4.53
C PHE A 6 -3.06 14.60 -5.79
N ASP A 7 -1.76 14.33 -5.72
CA ASP A 7 -1.01 13.68 -6.80
C ASP A 7 -0.34 12.42 -6.27
N VAL A 8 -0.19 11.42 -7.15
CA VAL A 8 0.52 10.18 -6.84
C VAL A 8 1.70 10.03 -7.79
N ARG A 9 2.85 9.67 -7.26
CA ARG A 9 4.04 9.39 -8.07
C ARG A 9 4.85 8.24 -7.49
N ASN A 10 5.75 7.71 -8.32
CA ASN A 10 6.74 6.76 -7.84
C ASN A 10 7.72 7.48 -6.93
N ALA A 11 8.18 6.80 -5.89
CA ALA A 11 9.13 7.37 -4.94
C ALA A 11 10.54 6.91 -5.26
N ASP A 12 11.50 7.79 -4.99
CA ASP A 12 12.91 7.42 -4.90
C ASP A 12 13.17 7.10 -3.43
N TYR A 13 13.51 5.85 -3.13
CA TYR A 13 13.61 5.42 -1.74
C TYR A 13 14.58 6.28 -0.93
N SER A 14 15.76 6.55 -1.47
CA SER A 14 16.78 7.36 -0.79
C SER A 14 16.33 8.81 -0.58
N ALA A 15 15.89 9.46 -1.65
CA ALA A 15 15.52 10.87 -1.61
C ALA A 15 14.26 11.11 -0.81
N ASP A 16 13.29 10.20 -0.90
CA ASP A 16 11.97 10.35 -0.27
C ASP A 16 11.87 9.66 1.08
N LEU A 17 12.96 9.10 1.59
CA LEU A 17 12.92 8.34 2.84
C LEU A 17 12.31 9.11 4.02
N PRO A 18 12.63 10.40 4.23
CA PRO A 18 12.00 11.13 5.33
C PRO A 18 10.48 11.19 5.22
N VAL A 19 9.94 11.36 4.02
CA VAL A 19 8.49 11.42 3.79
C VAL A 19 7.88 10.03 4.00
N LEU A 20 8.51 8.99 3.46
CA LEU A 20 8.06 7.60 3.66
C LEU A 20 7.98 7.27 5.15
N ARG A 21 9.02 7.64 5.91
CA ARG A 21 9.05 7.40 7.36
C ARG A 21 7.93 8.13 8.08
N GLN A 22 7.72 9.40 7.74
CA GLN A 22 6.69 10.20 8.40
C GLN A 22 5.32 9.57 8.26
N ILE A 23 4.95 9.15 7.05
CA ILE A 23 3.65 8.54 6.78
C ILE A 23 3.53 7.18 7.46
N ARG A 24 4.53 6.32 7.27
CA ARG A 24 4.48 4.94 7.78
C ARG A 24 4.52 4.91 9.31
N GLU A 25 5.31 5.76 9.93
CA GLU A 25 5.34 5.82 11.40
C GLU A 25 4.05 6.38 11.96
N CYS A 26 3.46 7.40 11.32
CA CYS A 26 2.18 7.94 11.75
C CYS A 26 1.10 6.85 11.78
N VAL A 27 0.98 6.09 10.68
CA VAL A 27 -0.08 5.09 10.55
C VAL A 27 0.24 3.80 11.30
N PHE A 28 1.41 3.24 11.06
CA PHE A 28 1.71 1.90 11.59
C PHE A 28 2.19 1.93 13.04
N VAL A 29 3.08 2.86 13.37
CA VAL A 29 3.65 2.92 14.72
C VAL A 29 2.74 3.66 15.68
N HIS A 30 2.36 4.88 15.36
CA HIS A 30 1.59 5.72 16.28
C HIS A 30 0.11 5.34 16.33
N GLU A 31 -0.52 5.09 15.20
CA GLU A 31 -1.94 4.74 15.17
C GLU A 31 -2.18 3.25 15.47
N GLN A 32 -1.47 2.36 14.76
CA GLN A 32 -1.72 0.91 14.84
C GLN A 32 -0.83 0.19 15.86
N ARG A 33 0.06 0.93 16.52
CA ARG A 33 0.89 0.40 17.61
C ARG A 33 1.86 -0.70 17.18
N VAL A 34 2.29 -0.70 15.92
CA VAL A 34 3.34 -1.61 15.45
C VAL A 34 4.68 -1.17 16.04
N PRO A 35 5.45 -2.07 16.66
CA PRO A 35 6.78 -1.70 17.15
C PRO A 35 7.66 -1.15 16.05
N LEU A 36 8.36 -0.05 16.32
CA LEU A 36 9.20 0.62 15.33
C LEU A 36 10.18 -0.35 14.66
N ALA A 37 10.75 -1.26 15.42
CA ALA A 37 11.71 -2.22 14.90
C ALA A 37 11.10 -3.18 13.87
N LEU A 38 9.78 -3.40 13.92
CA LEU A 38 9.08 -4.29 12.99
C LEU A 38 8.53 -3.57 11.75
N GLU A 39 8.41 -2.24 11.80
CA GLU A 39 7.89 -1.47 10.67
C GLU A 39 8.85 -1.48 9.49
N TRP A 40 10.13 -1.34 9.76
CA TRP A 40 11.17 -1.30 8.73
C TRP A 40 11.78 -2.68 8.56
N ASP A 41 11.89 -3.14 7.31
CA ASP A 41 12.55 -4.42 7.06
C ASP A 41 13.69 -4.25 6.05
N ALA A 42 14.52 -5.27 5.96
CA ALA A 42 15.73 -5.22 5.15
C ALA A 42 15.46 -5.12 3.65
N ILE A 43 14.27 -5.49 3.20
CA ILE A 43 13.93 -5.46 1.78
C ILE A 43 13.44 -4.09 1.31
N ASP A 44 13.13 -3.15 2.22
CA ASP A 44 12.61 -1.86 1.85
C ASP A 44 13.41 -1.14 0.75
N PRO A 45 14.74 -1.11 0.80
CA PRO A 45 15.50 -0.43 -0.27
C PRO A 45 15.35 -1.07 -1.64
N ASP A 46 14.99 -2.34 -1.71
CA ASP A 46 14.87 -3.09 -2.96
C ASP A 46 13.45 -3.08 -3.52
N CYS A 47 12.51 -2.47 -2.81
CA CYS A 47 11.11 -2.43 -3.23
C CYS A 47 10.82 -1.18 -4.07
N TRP A 48 9.73 -1.23 -4.83
CA TRP A 48 9.14 -0.03 -5.41
C TRP A 48 8.23 0.62 -4.38
N HIS A 49 8.32 1.93 -4.24
CA HIS A 49 7.46 2.70 -3.33
C HIS A 49 6.71 3.75 -4.12
N VAL A 50 5.50 4.04 -3.70
CA VAL A 50 4.69 5.12 -4.28
C VAL A 50 4.31 6.09 -3.18
N LEU A 51 4.11 7.35 -3.54
CA LEU A 51 3.74 8.42 -2.61
C LEU A 51 2.60 9.24 -3.16
N ALA A 52 1.73 9.67 -2.27
CA ALA A 52 0.69 10.65 -2.57
C ALA A 52 1.01 11.94 -1.82
N PHE A 53 0.80 13.08 -2.48
CA PHE A 53 1.07 14.41 -1.93
C PHE A 53 -0.17 15.29 -2.08
N ASP A 54 -0.40 16.15 -1.10
CA ASP A 54 -1.43 17.17 -1.23
C ASP A 54 -0.91 18.36 -2.07
N VAL A 55 -1.75 19.37 -2.22
CA VAL A 55 -1.40 20.55 -3.06
C VAL A 55 -0.22 21.34 -2.51
N ASP A 56 0.06 21.22 -1.23
CA ASP A 56 1.17 21.91 -0.58
C ASP A 56 2.45 21.08 -0.55
N GLY A 57 2.43 19.89 -1.17
CA GLY A 57 3.58 19.00 -1.21
C GLY A 57 3.78 18.17 0.04
N ARG A 58 2.77 18.08 0.93
CA ARG A 58 2.85 17.23 2.11
C ARG A 58 2.54 15.79 1.72
N GLY A 59 3.34 14.84 2.21
CA GLY A 59 3.07 13.42 2.00
C GLY A 59 1.86 12.97 2.80
N ILE A 60 0.91 12.32 2.14
CA ILE A 60 -0.37 11.93 2.74
C ILE A 60 -0.67 10.44 2.62
N GLY A 61 0.09 9.71 1.81
CA GLY A 61 -0.13 8.28 1.63
C GLY A 61 1.05 7.62 0.95
N THR A 62 1.17 6.29 1.12
CA THR A 62 2.25 5.52 0.53
C THR A 62 1.82 4.07 0.34
N GLY A 63 2.61 3.33 -0.44
CA GLY A 63 2.45 1.90 -0.64
C GLY A 63 3.74 1.31 -1.17
N ARG A 64 3.85 -0.01 -1.10
CA ARG A 64 5.07 -0.72 -1.46
C ARG A 64 4.75 -1.94 -2.33
N LEU A 65 5.60 -2.18 -3.34
CA LEU A 65 5.57 -3.40 -4.16
C LEU A 65 6.92 -4.09 -4.00
N THR A 66 6.91 -5.34 -3.53
CA THR A 66 8.13 -6.10 -3.35
C THR A 66 8.52 -6.84 -4.63
N ARG A 67 9.77 -7.29 -4.70
CA ARG A 67 10.24 -8.11 -5.83
C ARG A 67 9.63 -9.51 -5.81
N GLN A 68 9.01 -9.92 -4.68
CA GLN A 68 8.21 -11.14 -4.59
C GLN A 68 6.77 -10.94 -5.07
N ARG A 69 6.50 -9.83 -5.78
CA ARG A 69 5.21 -9.52 -6.40
C ARG A 69 4.09 -9.33 -5.38
N THR A 70 4.41 -8.71 -4.24
CA THR A 70 3.47 -8.50 -3.15
C THR A 70 3.30 -7.01 -2.86
N ILE A 71 2.06 -6.55 -2.84
CA ILE A 71 1.71 -5.19 -2.44
C ILE A 71 1.46 -5.18 -0.94
N GLY A 72 2.02 -4.20 -0.25
CA GLY A 72 1.83 -4.04 1.18
C GLY A 72 2.25 -2.66 1.65
N ARG A 73 2.32 -2.48 2.97
CA ARG A 73 2.69 -1.20 3.59
C ARG A 73 1.87 -0.04 3.04
N MET A 74 0.58 -0.30 2.71
CA MET A 74 -0.35 0.74 2.27
C MET A 74 -0.76 1.55 3.49
N ALA A 75 -0.58 2.86 3.42
CA ALA A 75 -0.92 3.76 4.51
C ALA A 75 -1.43 5.08 3.97
N VAL A 76 -2.54 5.56 4.52
CA VAL A 76 -3.12 6.87 4.20
C VAL A 76 -3.35 7.58 5.53
N LEU A 77 -2.90 8.84 5.62
CA LEU A 77 -3.11 9.61 6.84
C LEU A 77 -4.61 9.70 7.16
N PRO A 78 -4.99 9.65 8.45
CA PRO A 78 -6.41 9.58 8.83
C PRO A 78 -7.29 10.66 8.19
N GLU A 79 -6.80 11.89 8.12
CA GLU A 79 -7.56 13.01 7.56
C GLU A 79 -7.76 12.91 6.04
N TRP A 80 -7.04 12.01 5.38
CA TRP A 80 -7.13 11.82 3.93
C TRP A 80 -7.87 10.54 3.54
N ARG A 81 -8.39 9.79 4.50
CA ARG A 81 -9.13 8.55 4.21
C ARG A 81 -10.50 8.86 3.63
N GLY A 82 -11.02 7.96 2.80
CA GLY A 82 -12.30 8.15 2.14
C GLY A 82 -12.28 9.15 1.00
N LYS A 83 -11.11 9.57 0.53
CA LYS A 83 -10.97 10.58 -0.52
C LYS A 83 -10.31 10.03 -1.80
N GLY A 84 -10.16 8.72 -1.91
CA GLY A 84 -9.59 8.09 -3.11
C GLY A 84 -8.09 7.95 -3.13
N VAL A 85 -7.38 8.34 -2.06
CA VAL A 85 -5.92 8.26 -2.03
C VAL A 85 -5.45 6.79 -2.08
N GLY A 86 -6.04 5.92 -1.27
CA GLY A 86 -5.71 4.50 -1.28
C GLY A 86 -5.95 3.85 -2.64
N HIS A 87 -7.07 4.19 -3.28
CA HIS A 87 -7.37 3.72 -4.63
C HIS A 87 -6.26 4.13 -5.62
N ALA A 88 -5.89 5.41 -5.62
CA ALA A 88 -4.88 5.92 -6.54
C ALA A 88 -3.50 5.28 -6.31
N LEU A 89 -3.14 5.06 -5.05
CA LEU A 89 -1.88 4.38 -4.70
C LEU A 89 -1.89 2.93 -5.19
N LEU A 90 -3.00 2.23 -5.00
CA LEU A 90 -3.12 0.85 -5.44
C LEU A 90 -3.02 0.74 -6.96
N ILE A 91 -3.70 1.61 -7.70
CA ILE A 91 -3.62 1.63 -9.16
C ILE A 91 -2.18 1.87 -9.62
N GLN A 92 -1.46 2.77 -8.96
CA GLN A 92 -0.06 3.05 -9.31
C GLN A 92 0.82 1.81 -9.08
N LEU A 93 0.62 1.10 -7.97
CA LEU A 93 1.38 -0.12 -7.66
C LEU A 93 1.07 -1.25 -8.65
N ILE A 94 -0.21 -1.40 -9.02
CA ILE A 94 -0.60 -2.40 -10.03
C ILE A 94 0.04 -2.05 -11.38
N GLY A 95 0.10 -0.77 -11.73
CA GLY A 95 0.76 -0.32 -12.94
C GLY A 95 2.24 -0.66 -12.95
N LEU A 96 2.93 -0.50 -11.82
CA LEU A 96 4.33 -0.89 -11.69
C LEU A 96 4.52 -2.39 -11.90
N ALA A 97 3.62 -3.21 -11.35
CA ALA A 97 3.67 -4.67 -11.54
C ALA A 97 3.48 -5.04 -13.00
N LYS A 98 2.54 -4.40 -13.69
CA LYS A 98 2.31 -4.63 -15.11
C LYS A 98 3.53 -4.23 -15.94
N ALA A 99 4.21 -3.17 -15.57
CA ALA A 99 5.43 -2.73 -16.25
C ALA A 99 6.55 -3.76 -16.12
N GLN A 100 6.54 -4.58 -15.05
CA GLN A 100 7.47 -5.68 -14.89
C GLN A 100 7.03 -6.94 -15.68
N GLN A 101 5.88 -6.88 -16.35
CA GLN A 101 5.30 -8.00 -17.09
C GLN A 101 4.93 -9.18 -16.17
N TRP A 102 4.60 -8.91 -14.91
CA TRP A 102 4.12 -9.93 -13.99
C TRP A 102 2.66 -10.25 -14.28
N PRO A 103 2.27 -11.55 -14.32
CA PRO A 103 0.89 -11.91 -14.62
C PRO A 103 -0.09 -11.52 -13.53
N GLU A 104 0.36 -11.48 -12.28
CA GLU A 104 -0.49 -11.04 -11.18
C GLU A 104 0.37 -10.63 -9.98
N VAL A 105 -0.26 -9.92 -9.04
CA VAL A 105 0.34 -9.57 -7.75
C VAL A 105 -0.55 -10.08 -6.64
N SER A 106 0.04 -10.31 -5.46
CA SER A 106 -0.70 -10.64 -4.25
C SER A 106 -0.62 -9.49 -3.25
N LEU A 107 -1.44 -9.57 -2.21
CA LEU A 107 -1.44 -8.62 -1.12
C LEU A 107 -1.36 -9.34 0.21
N HIS A 108 -0.81 -8.65 1.20
CA HIS A 108 -0.98 -9.00 2.62
C HIS A 108 -1.89 -7.92 3.21
N ALA A 109 -3.17 -8.24 3.32
CA ALA A 109 -4.18 -7.25 3.72
C ALA A 109 -4.54 -7.40 5.18
N GLN A 110 -4.56 -6.29 5.92
CA GLN A 110 -5.16 -6.27 7.24
C GLN A 110 -6.64 -6.62 7.09
N ILE A 111 -7.20 -7.38 8.04
CA ILE A 111 -8.59 -7.82 7.97
C ILE A 111 -9.54 -6.64 7.79
N SER A 112 -9.25 -5.51 8.45
CA SER A 112 -10.07 -4.31 8.33
C SER A 112 -10.09 -3.70 6.92
N ALA A 113 -9.14 -4.07 6.06
CA ALA A 113 -9.03 -3.52 4.71
C ALA A 113 -9.53 -4.48 3.62
N LEU A 114 -10.03 -5.67 3.98
CA LEU A 114 -10.45 -6.65 2.99
C LEU A 114 -11.48 -6.11 2.01
N ASP A 115 -12.48 -5.37 2.49
CA ASP A 115 -13.52 -4.83 1.62
C ASP A 115 -12.97 -3.82 0.61
N PHE A 116 -12.01 -3.02 1.02
CA PHE A 116 -11.34 -2.08 0.12
C PHE A 116 -10.71 -2.83 -1.06
N TYR A 117 -9.96 -3.88 -0.77
CA TYR A 117 -9.29 -4.63 -1.83
C TYR A 117 -10.27 -5.45 -2.67
N ARG A 118 -11.35 -5.96 -2.06
CA ARG A 118 -12.39 -6.68 -2.81
C ARG A 118 -13.01 -5.80 -3.88
N LYS A 119 -13.20 -4.53 -3.59
CA LYS A 119 -13.73 -3.57 -4.57
C LYS A 119 -12.82 -3.38 -5.77
N HIS A 120 -11.55 -3.74 -5.62
CA HIS A 120 -10.56 -3.64 -6.70
C HIS A 120 -10.30 -4.99 -7.37
N GLY A 121 -11.15 -5.98 -7.15
CA GLY A 121 -11.06 -7.26 -7.83
C GLY A 121 -10.18 -8.30 -7.15
N PHE A 122 -9.77 -8.06 -5.91
CA PHE A 122 -8.98 -9.02 -5.14
C PHE A 122 -9.88 -9.92 -4.32
N GLU A 123 -9.45 -11.16 -4.12
CA GLU A 123 -10.16 -12.11 -3.26
C GLU A 123 -9.19 -12.70 -2.24
N ALA A 124 -9.70 -12.96 -1.04
CA ALA A 124 -8.91 -13.53 0.05
C ALA A 124 -8.71 -15.03 -0.18
N TYR A 125 -7.56 -15.53 0.25
CA TYR A 125 -7.28 -16.97 0.21
C TYR A 125 -6.39 -17.34 1.39
N GLY A 126 -6.42 -18.62 1.76
CA GLY A 126 -5.64 -19.11 2.88
C GLY A 126 -6.18 -18.66 4.24
N PRO A 127 -5.53 -19.05 5.32
CA PRO A 127 -5.98 -18.72 6.67
C PRO A 127 -5.61 -17.29 7.05
N ASN A 128 -6.26 -16.77 8.09
CA ASN A 128 -5.80 -15.56 8.75
C ASN A 128 -4.46 -15.83 9.43
N TYR A 129 -3.61 -14.80 9.48
CA TYR A 129 -2.32 -14.88 10.15
C TYR A 129 -2.00 -13.53 10.79
N ARG A 130 -1.07 -13.54 11.73
CA ARG A 130 -0.63 -12.30 12.38
C ARG A 130 0.67 -11.81 11.77
N GLU A 131 0.71 -10.51 11.49
CA GLU A 131 1.91 -9.84 11.02
C GLU A 131 2.02 -8.54 11.82
N ALA A 132 3.12 -8.38 12.54
CA ALA A 132 3.34 -7.23 13.44
C ALA A 132 2.20 -7.06 14.45
N GLY A 133 1.62 -8.16 14.93
CA GLY A 133 0.54 -8.13 15.91
C GLY A 133 -0.84 -7.85 15.38
N ILE A 134 -0.99 -7.70 14.07
CA ILE A 134 -2.27 -7.38 13.44
C ILE A 134 -2.73 -8.56 12.59
N GLU A 135 -4.03 -8.88 12.66
CA GLU A 135 -4.59 -9.94 11.84
C GLU A 135 -4.60 -9.55 10.37
N HIS A 136 -4.06 -10.44 9.55
CA HIS A 136 -3.96 -10.27 8.10
C HIS A 136 -4.54 -11.45 7.37
N ARG A 137 -4.76 -11.25 6.09
CA ARG A 137 -5.10 -12.32 5.17
C ARG A 137 -4.47 -12.05 3.82
N SER A 138 -3.99 -13.09 3.16
CA SER A 138 -3.45 -12.98 1.81
C SER A 138 -4.59 -12.78 0.80
N MET A 139 -4.33 -11.99 -0.21
CA MET A 139 -5.29 -11.74 -1.28
C MET A 139 -4.60 -11.80 -2.63
N ARG A 140 -5.35 -12.15 -3.66
CA ARG A 140 -4.89 -12.21 -5.04
C ARG A 140 -6.02 -11.77 -5.96
N PRO A 141 -5.74 -11.44 -7.23
CA PRO A 141 -6.81 -11.11 -8.17
C PRO A 141 -7.82 -12.24 -8.28
N GLY A 142 -9.11 -11.90 -8.28
CA GLY A 142 -10.17 -12.88 -8.46
C GLY A 142 -10.12 -13.51 -9.86
N LEU A 143 -10.79 -14.64 -10.02
CA LEU A 143 -10.78 -15.38 -11.28
C LEU A 143 -11.24 -14.53 -12.46
N THR A 144 -12.29 -13.72 -12.25
CA THR A 144 -12.81 -12.83 -13.29
C THR A 144 -11.77 -11.80 -13.70
N THR A 145 -11.09 -11.20 -12.72
CA THR A 145 -10.03 -10.22 -12.98
C THR A 145 -8.88 -10.84 -13.74
N ARG A 146 -8.48 -12.06 -13.36
CA ARG A 146 -7.39 -12.75 -14.07
C ARG A 146 -7.76 -13.14 -15.48
N ALA A 147 -9.03 -13.49 -15.70
CA ALA A 147 -9.50 -13.89 -17.03
C ALA A 147 -9.52 -12.74 -18.04
N THR A 148 -9.65 -11.50 -17.56
CA THR A 148 -9.67 -10.32 -18.42
C THR A 148 -8.29 -9.72 -18.67
N ASP A 149 -7.31 -10.20 -17.96
CA ASP A 149 -5.94 -9.72 -18.12
C ASP A 149 -5.20 -10.49 -19.22
#